data_d76d31d40681d6cebbe39bccec9da58d
#
_entry.id   d76d31d40681d6cebbe39bccec9da58d
#
_cell.length_a   1.000
_cell.length_b   1.000
_cell.length_c   1.000
_cell.angle_alpha   90.00
_cell.angle_beta   90.00
_cell.angle_gamma   90.00
#
_symmetry.space_group_name_H-M   'P 1'
#
loop_
_entity.id
_entity.type
_entity.pdbx_description
1 polymer ?
#
loop_
_entity_poly.entity_id
_entity_poly.type
_entity_poly.pdbx_seq_one_letter_code
_entity_poly.pdbx_strand_id
1 'polypeptide(L)'
;MKFVTFRDPKGRPTPGVVVDGNSAVLDLLTASGGQITTVLQVVEGGPAMLDKVRDLAANPGAEHIVALDGLRLEAPLRPVQLRSFSVYALHLERSFRAVAKHHWNKLKSLLFKVAIKIPPKQFFERPVYYKGTVTNIAGPHDDIIRPPYGEKLDYELELAVIIGKKGKAIAPADAEEHVFGYLVYNDVSAREQLFDEVGPMSAGPAKGKDFDNSNIIGPWLVTRDEVPDPMNLKARVRVNGEVRGESSTSMMSHSIAEIIAYTSTGETLYPGEMIATGAMPYCCGIEDWKFLNDGDEVRLEIDGIGQMTNRVVPG
;
A
#
# COMPACT_ATOMS: atom_id res chain seq x y z
N MET A 1 -7.77 -15.88 -3.35
CA MET A 1 -7.94 -15.40 -4.75
C MET A 1 -7.16 -14.12 -4.95
N LYS A 2 -6.74 -13.81 -6.20
CA LYS A 2 -6.02 -12.59 -6.55
C LYS A 2 -6.85 -11.77 -7.53
N PHE A 3 -7.35 -10.62 -7.09
CA PHE A 3 -8.17 -9.73 -7.89
C PHE A 3 -7.33 -8.67 -8.59
N VAL A 4 -7.62 -8.41 -9.86
CA VAL A 4 -6.96 -7.41 -10.70
C VAL A 4 -7.98 -6.50 -11.36
N THR A 5 -7.55 -5.31 -11.74
CA THR A 5 -8.19 -4.51 -12.77
C THR A 5 -7.22 -4.41 -13.94
N PHE A 6 -7.65 -4.72 -15.14
CA PHE A 6 -6.83 -4.68 -16.34
C PHE A 6 -7.48 -3.88 -17.46
N ARG A 7 -6.71 -3.44 -18.45
CA ARG A 7 -7.25 -2.80 -19.66
C ARG A 7 -7.68 -3.84 -20.67
N ASP A 8 -8.96 -3.83 -21.03
CA ASP A 8 -9.47 -4.65 -22.15
C ASP A 8 -8.93 -4.12 -23.50
N PRO A 9 -9.11 -4.85 -24.62
CA PRO A 9 -8.67 -4.40 -25.93
C PRO A 9 -9.28 -3.07 -26.40
N LYS A 10 -10.35 -2.60 -25.77
CA LYS A 10 -10.98 -1.29 -26.02
C LYS A 10 -10.46 -0.21 -25.08
N GLY A 11 -9.49 -0.52 -24.23
CA GLY A 11 -8.91 0.38 -23.26
C GLY A 11 -9.76 0.62 -22.00
N ARG A 12 -10.78 -0.19 -21.73
CA ARG A 12 -11.66 -0.01 -20.55
C ARG A 12 -11.12 -0.76 -19.35
N PRO A 13 -11.16 -0.16 -18.14
CA PRO A 13 -10.88 -0.89 -16.90
C PRO A 13 -11.86 -2.05 -16.73
N THR A 14 -11.35 -3.25 -16.54
CA THR A 14 -12.12 -4.48 -16.45
C THR A 14 -11.69 -5.27 -15.21
N PRO A 15 -12.62 -5.69 -14.33
CA PRO A 15 -12.28 -6.50 -13.17
C PRO A 15 -11.96 -7.93 -13.58
N GLY A 16 -10.97 -8.52 -12.96
CA GLY A 16 -10.59 -9.91 -13.20
C GLY A 16 -10.14 -10.63 -11.94
N VAL A 17 -10.08 -11.94 -12.02
CA VAL A 17 -9.45 -12.79 -11.01
C VAL A 17 -8.38 -13.66 -11.69
N VAL A 18 -7.22 -13.73 -11.06
CA VAL A 18 -6.09 -14.53 -11.57
C VAL A 18 -6.40 -16.01 -11.40
N VAL A 19 -6.16 -16.78 -12.43
CA VAL A 19 -6.42 -18.23 -12.52
C VAL A 19 -5.20 -18.96 -13.09
N ASP A 20 -5.30 -20.29 -13.27
CA ASP A 20 -4.32 -21.14 -13.95
C ASP A 20 -2.87 -20.96 -13.42
N GLY A 21 -2.69 -21.01 -12.10
CA GLY A 21 -1.37 -20.91 -11.49
C GLY A 21 -0.69 -19.56 -11.70
N ASN A 22 -1.45 -18.48 -11.85
CA ASN A 22 -1.04 -17.10 -12.16
C ASN A 22 -0.58 -16.88 -13.63
N SER A 23 -1.07 -17.67 -14.58
CA SER A 23 -0.77 -17.46 -16.00
C SER A 23 -1.87 -16.73 -16.77
N ALA A 24 -3.08 -16.67 -16.21
CA ALA A 24 -4.25 -16.11 -16.88
C ALA A 24 -5.15 -15.31 -15.90
N VAL A 25 -6.04 -14.53 -16.49
CA VAL A 25 -7.07 -13.74 -15.79
C VAL A 25 -8.42 -14.15 -16.36
N LEU A 26 -9.35 -14.51 -15.49
CA LEU A 26 -10.78 -14.59 -15.81
C LEU A 26 -11.36 -13.18 -15.83
N ASP A 27 -11.88 -12.74 -16.96
CA ASP A 27 -12.63 -11.49 -17.12
C ASP A 27 -13.98 -11.61 -16.40
N LEU A 28 -14.10 -10.97 -15.22
CA LEU A 28 -15.31 -11.04 -14.41
C LEU A 28 -16.47 -10.26 -15.03
N LEU A 29 -16.20 -9.22 -15.83
CA LEU A 29 -17.25 -8.47 -16.51
C LEU A 29 -18.01 -9.36 -17.51
N THR A 30 -17.27 -10.04 -18.38
CA THR A 30 -17.88 -10.90 -19.39
C THR A 30 -18.39 -12.22 -18.80
N ALA A 31 -17.65 -12.86 -17.91
CA ALA A 31 -18.02 -14.11 -17.26
C ALA A 31 -19.29 -13.98 -16.38
N SER A 32 -19.52 -12.82 -15.80
CA SER A 32 -20.73 -12.55 -15.00
C SER A 32 -21.93 -12.03 -15.82
N GLY A 33 -21.81 -11.94 -17.14
CA GLY A 33 -22.84 -11.32 -17.99
C GLY A 33 -23.05 -9.84 -17.70
N GLY A 34 -21.99 -9.10 -17.34
CA GLY A 34 -22.01 -7.66 -17.05
C GLY A 34 -22.43 -7.31 -15.62
N GLN A 35 -22.59 -8.27 -14.73
CA GLN A 35 -23.05 -8.02 -13.35
C GLN A 35 -21.91 -7.57 -12.42
N ILE A 36 -20.67 -7.97 -12.68
CA ILE A 36 -19.48 -7.56 -11.92
C ILE A 36 -18.70 -6.57 -12.78
N THR A 37 -18.71 -5.31 -12.38
CA THR A 37 -18.12 -4.21 -13.17
C THR A 37 -16.85 -3.63 -12.55
N THR A 38 -16.60 -3.87 -11.26
CA THR A 38 -15.39 -3.43 -10.55
C THR A 38 -14.98 -4.43 -9.46
N VAL A 39 -13.70 -4.44 -9.11
CA VAL A 39 -13.21 -5.21 -7.95
C VAL A 39 -13.80 -4.66 -6.63
N LEU A 40 -14.01 -3.35 -6.53
CA LEU A 40 -14.66 -2.76 -5.36
C LEU A 40 -16.06 -3.34 -5.13
N GLN A 41 -16.85 -3.55 -6.19
CA GLN A 41 -18.16 -4.21 -6.08
C GLN A 41 -18.06 -5.64 -5.51
N VAL A 42 -16.97 -6.37 -5.81
CA VAL A 42 -16.73 -7.70 -5.21
C VAL A 42 -16.45 -7.55 -3.72
N VAL A 43 -15.64 -6.57 -3.31
CA VAL A 43 -15.34 -6.27 -1.91
C VAL A 43 -16.62 -5.91 -1.14
N GLU A 44 -17.43 -5.02 -1.69
CA GLU A 44 -18.70 -4.56 -1.09
C GLU A 44 -19.77 -5.66 -1.00
N GLY A 45 -19.75 -6.58 -1.97
CA GLY A 45 -20.70 -7.70 -2.01
C GLY A 45 -20.39 -8.82 -1.00
N GLY A 46 -19.22 -8.77 -0.36
CA GLY A 46 -18.85 -9.65 0.74
C GLY A 46 -18.81 -11.14 0.36
N PRO A 47 -19.09 -12.05 1.33
CA PRO A 47 -18.97 -13.50 1.12
C PRO A 47 -19.79 -14.02 -0.06
N ALA A 48 -21.02 -13.59 -0.23
CA ALA A 48 -21.89 -14.06 -1.31
C ALA A 48 -21.34 -13.71 -2.71
N MET A 49 -20.73 -12.54 -2.85
CA MET A 49 -20.08 -12.15 -4.11
C MET A 49 -18.77 -12.92 -4.32
N LEU A 50 -17.99 -13.17 -3.25
CA LEU A 50 -16.81 -14.03 -3.33
C LEU A 50 -17.16 -15.44 -3.77
N ASP A 51 -18.23 -16.04 -3.24
CA ASP A 51 -18.68 -17.38 -3.63
C ASP A 51 -19.10 -17.41 -5.10
N LYS A 52 -19.83 -16.40 -5.57
CA LYS A 52 -20.13 -16.24 -6.99
C LYS A 52 -18.87 -16.17 -7.87
N VAL A 53 -17.84 -15.43 -7.46
CA VAL A 53 -16.58 -15.37 -8.21
C VAL A 53 -15.86 -16.73 -8.17
N ARG A 54 -15.88 -17.44 -7.04
CA ARG A 54 -15.31 -18.81 -6.93
C ARG A 54 -15.98 -19.77 -7.91
N ASP A 55 -17.31 -19.72 -8.01
CA ASP A 55 -18.07 -20.56 -8.93
C ASP A 55 -17.72 -20.25 -10.39
N LEU A 56 -17.61 -18.98 -10.76
CA LEU A 56 -17.16 -18.54 -12.09
C LEU A 56 -15.73 -19.00 -12.38
N ALA A 57 -14.83 -18.91 -11.40
CA ALA A 57 -13.43 -19.31 -11.56
C ALA A 57 -13.22 -20.82 -11.57
N ALA A 58 -14.13 -21.61 -10.99
CA ALA A 58 -14.05 -23.07 -10.97
C ALA A 58 -14.32 -23.69 -12.34
N ASN A 59 -15.18 -23.03 -13.16
CA ASN A 59 -15.55 -23.50 -14.49
C ASN A 59 -15.56 -22.33 -15.48
N PRO A 60 -14.39 -21.73 -15.78
CA PRO A 60 -14.32 -20.57 -16.63
C PRO A 60 -14.60 -20.97 -18.10
N GLY A 61 -15.47 -20.24 -18.77
CA GLY A 61 -15.58 -20.33 -20.23
C GLY A 61 -14.28 -19.83 -20.88
N ALA A 62 -13.77 -20.58 -21.86
CA ALA A 62 -12.50 -20.24 -22.52
C ALA A 62 -12.50 -18.82 -23.12
N GLU A 63 -13.68 -18.35 -23.55
CA GLU A 63 -13.90 -17.01 -24.12
C GLU A 63 -13.76 -15.88 -23.11
N HIS A 64 -13.73 -16.19 -21.81
CA HIS A 64 -13.58 -15.22 -20.72
C HIS A 64 -12.17 -15.21 -20.14
N ILE A 65 -11.26 -16.01 -20.67
CA ILE A 65 -9.87 -16.13 -20.21
C ILE A 65 -8.95 -15.26 -21.05
N VAL A 66 -8.13 -14.44 -20.37
CA VAL A 66 -7.11 -13.58 -20.99
C VAL A 66 -5.74 -13.98 -20.41
N ALA A 67 -4.72 -14.10 -21.25
CA ALA A 67 -3.36 -14.34 -20.76
C ALA A 67 -2.90 -13.17 -19.87
N LEU A 68 -2.28 -13.48 -18.73
CA LEU A 68 -1.77 -12.45 -17.81
C LEU A 68 -0.49 -11.79 -18.37
N ASP A 69 0.33 -12.57 -19.09
CA ASP A 69 1.55 -12.05 -19.69
C ASP A 69 1.24 -10.97 -20.73
N GLY A 70 1.91 -9.83 -20.60
CA GLY A 70 1.68 -8.65 -21.45
C GLY A 70 0.40 -7.86 -21.15
N LEU A 71 -0.42 -8.31 -20.18
CA LEU A 71 -1.64 -7.59 -19.79
C LEU A 71 -1.31 -6.34 -18.96
N ARG A 72 -1.81 -5.19 -19.40
CA ARG A 72 -1.65 -3.96 -18.61
C ARG A 72 -2.61 -3.98 -17.40
N LEU A 73 -2.03 -4.17 -16.22
CA LEU A 73 -2.77 -4.06 -14.96
C LEU A 73 -2.83 -2.61 -14.50
N GLU A 74 -3.95 -2.24 -13.91
CA GLU A 74 -4.19 -0.99 -13.19
C GLU A 74 -4.22 -1.25 -11.68
N ALA A 75 -4.42 -0.21 -10.89
CA ALA A 75 -4.74 -0.37 -9.47
C ALA A 75 -5.91 -1.37 -9.32
N PRO A 76 -5.79 -2.42 -8.49
CA PRO A 76 -6.82 -3.45 -8.37
C PRO A 76 -8.21 -2.89 -8.06
N LEU A 77 -8.25 -1.83 -7.25
CA LEU A 77 -9.44 -1.06 -6.94
C LEU A 77 -9.06 0.40 -6.66
N ARG A 78 -10.06 1.28 -6.63
CA ARG A 78 -9.90 2.62 -6.04
C ARG A 78 -10.49 2.59 -4.63
N PRO A 79 -9.66 2.72 -3.57
CA PRO A 79 -10.16 2.71 -2.20
C PRO A 79 -11.14 3.85 -1.95
N VAL A 80 -12.13 3.63 -1.09
CA VAL A 80 -13.08 4.69 -0.70
C VAL A 80 -12.47 5.65 0.32
N GLN A 81 -11.43 5.22 1.03
CA GLN A 81 -10.62 6.01 1.93
C GLN A 81 -9.25 5.37 2.09
N LEU A 82 -8.21 6.19 2.32
CA LEU A 82 -6.85 5.77 2.61
C LEU A 82 -6.43 6.31 3.99
N ARG A 83 -5.92 5.42 4.84
CA ARG A 83 -5.19 5.75 6.06
C ARG A 83 -3.84 5.06 6.01
N SER A 84 -2.73 5.81 6.05
CA SER A 84 -1.41 5.23 6.21
C SER A 84 -0.93 5.43 7.65
N PHE A 85 -0.69 4.31 8.31
CA PHE A 85 -0.21 4.24 9.68
C PHE A 85 1.32 4.34 9.72
N SER A 86 1.84 4.65 10.88
CA SER A 86 3.25 4.48 11.21
C SER A 86 3.34 3.46 12.34
N VAL A 87 3.52 2.18 12.02
CA VAL A 87 3.57 1.12 13.04
C VAL A 87 4.96 0.50 13.24
N TYR A 88 5.97 0.97 12.52
CA TYR A 88 7.33 0.45 12.62
C TYR A 88 8.25 1.41 13.40
N ALA A 89 8.50 1.09 14.66
CA ALA A 89 9.38 1.89 15.53
C ALA A 89 10.79 2.08 14.95
N LEU A 90 11.35 1.04 14.36
CA LEU A 90 12.69 1.09 13.78
C LEU A 90 12.77 2.00 12.55
N HIS A 91 11.73 2.01 11.70
CA HIS A 91 11.64 2.95 10.58
C HIS A 91 11.69 4.40 11.06
N LEU A 92 10.86 4.76 12.06
CA LEU A 92 10.86 6.10 12.63
C LEU A 92 12.22 6.47 13.20
N GLU A 93 12.84 5.58 13.99
CA GLU A 93 14.15 5.80 14.57
C GLU A 93 15.22 6.09 13.51
N ARG A 94 15.30 5.26 12.47
CA ARG A 94 16.27 5.40 11.38
C ARG A 94 16.04 6.67 10.57
N SER A 95 14.79 6.94 10.19
CA SER A 95 14.40 8.14 9.42
C SER A 95 14.73 9.43 10.18
N PHE A 96 14.37 9.52 11.44
CA PHE A 96 14.71 10.69 12.26
C PHE A 96 16.21 10.86 12.47
N ARG A 97 16.97 9.78 12.63
CA ARG A 97 18.44 9.84 12.70
C ARG A 97 19.04 10.35 11.40
N ALA A 98 18.53 9.91 10.24
CA ALA A 98 18.99 10.36 8.94
C ALA A 98 18.67 11.86 8.73
N VAL A 99 17.45 12.29 9.03
CA VAL A 99 17.06 13.71 8.99
C VAL A 99 17.93 14.56 9.93
N ALA A 100 18.17 14.11 11.17
CA ALA A 100 19.03 14.82 12.10
C ALA A 100 20.47 14.94 11.60
N LYS A 101 20.98 13.93 10.90
CA LYS A 101 22.34 13.92 10.37
C LYS A 101 22.51 14.81 9.13
N HIS A 102 21.53 14.81 8.24
CA HIS A 102 21.70 15.35 6.88
C HIS A 102 20.92 16.65 6.63
N HIS A 103 19.82 16.89 7.35
CA HIS A 103 18.93 18.03 7.13
C HIS A 103 19.07 19.11 8.21
N TRP A 104 19.36 18.73 9.47
CA TRP A 104 19.48 19.70 10.56
C TRP A 104 20.91 20.22 10.74
N ASN A 105 21.04 21.45 11.27
CA ASN A 105 22.35 21.96 11.66
C ASN A 105 22.93 21.18 12.86
N LYS A 106 24.27 21.26 13.04
CA LYS A 106 25.00 20.48 14.06
C LYS A 106 24.44 20.66 15.48
N LEU A 107 24.06 21.89 15.85
CA LEU A 107 23.54 22.19 17.19
C LEU A 107 22.17 21.54 17.41
N LYS A 108 21.23 21.68 16.46
CA LYS A 108 19.90 21.06 16.50
C LYS A 108 20.01 19.53 16.54
N SER A 109 20.90 18.95 15.74
CA SER A 109 21.15 17.51 15.72
C SER A 109 21.73 17.00 17.04
N LEU A 110 22.65 17.76 17.69
CA LEU A 110 23.21 17.37 18.98
C LEU A 110 22.15 17.43 20.10
N LEU A 111 21.36 18.51 20.17
CA LEU A 111 20.27 18.66 21.14
C LEU A 111 19.24 17.54 21.00
N PHE A 112 18.92 17.17 19.77
CA PHE A 112 17.97 16.09 19.48
C PHE A 112 18.46 14.72 19.99
N LYS A 113 19.73 14.39 19.78
CA LYS A 113 20.31 13.12 20.26
C LYS A 113 20.28 12.96 21.78
N VAL A 114 20.32 14.08 22.51
CA VAL A 114 20.36 14.08 23.99
C VAL A 114 18.96 14.16 24.59
N ALA A 115 18.03 14.86 23.94
CA ALA A 115 16.76 15.27 24.55
C ALA A 115 15.55 14.41 24.11
N ILE A 116 15.61 13.70 23.00
CA ILE A 116 14.41 13.07 22.41
C ILE A 116 14.62 11.59 22.17
N LYS A 117 13.80 10.77 22.85
CA LYS A 117 13.67 9.34 22.55
C LYS A 117 12.70 9.16 21.38
N ILE A 118 13.15 8.52 20.30
CA ILE A 118 12.33 8.20 19.13
C ILE A 118 12.23 6.68 18.96
N PRO A 119 11.04 6.17 18.73
CA PRO A 119 9.75 6.87 18.85
C PRO A 119 9.44 7.23 20.32
N PRO A 120 8.57 8.24 20.54
CA PRO A 120 8.14 8.59 21.89
C PRO A 120 7.28 7.47 22.49
N LYS A 121 7.12 7.47 23.85
CA LYS A 121 6.36 6.43 24.56
C LYS A 121 4.94 6.27 24.02
N GLN A 122 4.28 7.38 23.66
CA GLN A 122 2.93 7.42 23.15
C GLN A 122 2.74 6.61 21.84
N PHE A 123 3.81 6.45 21.06
CA PHE A 123 3.80 5.61 19.86
C PHE A 123 3.45 4.13 20.17
N PHE A 124 3.91 3.62 21.31
CA PHE A 124 3.63 2.25 21.75
C PHE A 124 2.30 2.11 22.49
N GLU A 125 1.70 3.21 22.90
CA GLU A 125 0.41 3.22 23.60
C GLU A 125 -0.77 3.25 22.61
N ARG A 126 -0.57 3.87 21.44
CA ARG A 126 -1.60 3.96 20.38
C ARG A 126 -0.96 4.17 19.02
N PRO A 127 -1.49 3.53 17.96
CA PRO A 127 -1.01 3.76 16.62
C PRO A 127 -1.40 5.15 16.12
N VAL A 128 -0.57 5.69 15.21
CA VAL A 128 -0.80 6.98 14.57
C VAL A 128 -0.91 6.80 13.06
N TYR A 129 -1.72 7.63 12.40
CA TYR A 129 -1.89 7.61 10.95
C TYR A 129 -2.14 9.02 10.40
N TYR A 130 -1.90 9.18 9.11
CA TYR A 130 -2.41 10.30 8.34
C TYR A 130 -3.49 9.83 7.36
N LYS A 131 -4.34 10.75 6.89
CA LYS A 131 -5.34 10.49 5.84
C LYS A 131 -4.73 10.89 4.50
N GLY A 132 -4.53 9.89 3.64
CA GLY A 132 -4.09 10.10 2.27
C GLY A 132 -5.27 10.38 1.33
N THR A 133 -4.96 10.98 0.19
CA THR A 133 -5.94 11.17 -0.88
C THR A 133 -6.16 9.86 -1.65
N VAL A 134 -7.38 9.65 -2.14
CA VAL A 134 -7.74 8.50 -2.99
C VAL A 134 -7.89 8.89 -4.46
N THR A 135 -7.66 10.16 -4.80
CA THR A 135 -7.83 10.67 -6.16
C THR A 135 -6.59 10.45 -7.04
N ASN A 136 -5.42 10.23 -6.43
CA ASN A 136 -4.12 10.03 -7.06
C ASN A 136 -3.63 8.56 -7.01
N ILE A 137 -4.55 7.61 -6.88
CA ILE A 137 -4.23 6.18 -6.90
C ILE A 137 -3.74 5.77 -8.29
N ALA A 138 -2.58 5.11 -8.33
CA ALA A 138 -1.95 4.55 -9.51
C ALA A 138 -1.76 3.02 -9.37
N GLY A 139 -1.55 2.35 -10.48
CA GLY A 139 -1.41 0.91 -10.58
C GLY A 139 0.03 0.43 -10.72
N PRO A 140 0.23 -0.89 -10.78
CA PRO A 140 1.57 -1.50 -10.81
C PRO A 140 2.37 -1.22 -12.09
N HIS A 141 1.72 -0.73 -13.15
CA HIS A 141 2.35 -0.40 -14.43
C HIS A 141 2.37 1.11 -14.73
N ASP A 142 1.95 1.94 -13.76
CA ASP A 142 1.99 3.38 -13.90
C ASP A 142 3.33 3.96 -13.43
N ASP A 143 3.74 5.08 -14.00
CA ASP A 143 4.98 5.75 -13.63
C ASP A 143 4.83 6.53 -12.31
N ILE A 144 5.94 6.66 -11.57
CA ILE A 144 6.08 7.60 -10.46
C ILE A 144 6.38 8.97 -11.06
N ILE A 145 5.44 9.90 -10.96
CA ILE A 145 5.56 11.25 -11.51
C ILE A 145 6.26 12.14 -10.47
N ARG A 146 7.45 12.66 -10.79
CA ARG A 146 8.17 13.58 -9.90
C ARG A 146 7.46 14.92 -9.83
N PRO A 147 6.96 15.37 -8.67
CA PRO A 147 6.40 16.71 -8.56
C PRO A 147 7.49 17.79 -8.67
N PRO A 148 7.17 19.02 -9.10
CA PRO A 148 8.17 20.08 -9.31
C PRO A 148 8.92 20.53 -8.05
N TYR A 149 8.46 20.15 -6.87
CA TYR A 149 9.07 20.38 -5.55
C TYR A 149 9.70 19.11 -4.96
N GLY A 150 9.84 18.03 -5.74
CA GLY A 150 10.26 16.71 -5.28
C GLY A 150 11.72 16.38 -5.64
N GLU A 151 12.70 17.20 -5.26
CA GLU A 151 14.12 16.89 -5.47
C GLU A 151 14.53 15.59 -4.77
N LYS A 152 14.07 15.39 -3.51
CA LYS A 152 14.24 14.13 -2.76
C LYS A 152 12.98 13.28 -2.87
N LEU A 153 12.79 12.69 -4.03
CA LEU A 153 11.70 11.74 -4.27
C LEU A 153 12.06 10.39 -3.67
N ASP A 154 11.15 9.82 -2.91
CA ASP A 154 11.37 8.58 -2.16
C ASP A 154 10.24 7.58 -2.36
N TYR A 155 10.56 6.31 -2.20
CA TYR A 155 9.62 5.19 -2.14
C TYR A 155 9.40 4.75 -0.69
N GLU A 156 8.24 4.19 -0.40
CA GLU A 156 7.95 3.54 0.88
C GLU A 156 7.19 2.24 0.62
N LEU A 157 7.84 1.10 0.90
CA LEU A 157 7.18 -0.19 0.81
C LEU A 157 6.33 -0.45 2.04
N GLU A 158 5.03 -0.64 1.81
CA GLU A 158 4.04 -0.93 2.84
C GLU A 158 3.18 -2.14 2.48
N LEU A 159 2.72 -2.86 3.50
CA LEU A 159 1.57 -3.76 3.38
C LEU A 159 0.30 -2.92 3.55
N ALA A 160 -0.66 -3.07 2.64
CA ALA A 160 -1.97 -2.46 2.81
C ALA A 160 -3.07 -3.51 2.96
N VAL A 161 -4.03 -3.20 3.82
CA VAL A 161 -5.20 -4.01 4.17
C VAL A 161 -6.44 -3.37 3.57
N ILE A 162 -7.27 -4.15 2.89
CA ILE A 162 -8.58 -3.70 2.40
C ILE A 162 -9.66 -4.24 3.32
N ILE A 163 -10.49 -3.34 3.85
CA ILE A 163 -11.65 -3.68 4.68
C ILE A 163 -12.73 -4.29 3.78
N GLY A 164 -13.29 -5.42 4.19
CA GLY A 164 -14.33 -6.15 3.46
C GLY A 164 -15.69 -6.24 4.19
N LYS A 165 -15.70 -5.97 5.49
CA LYS A 165 -16.92 -6.04 6.30
C LYS A 165 -17.08 -4.75 7.10
N LYS A 166 -18.26 -4.13 6.97
CA LYS A 166 -18.60 -2.94 7.77
C LYS A 166 -18.54 -3.25 9.27
N GLY A 167 -17.94 -2.34 10.06
CA GLY A 167 -17.86 -2.51 11.51
C GLY A 167 -17.56 -1.21 12.25
N LYS A 168 -17.91 -1.20 13.54
CA LYS A 168 -17.64 -0.11 14.48
C LYS A 168 -17.30 -0.71 15.82
N ALA A 169 -16.34 -0.13 16.55
CA ALA A 169 -15.87 -0.65 17.83
C ALA A 169 -15.48 -2.15 17.75
N ILE A 170 -14.73 -2.49 16.69
CA ILE A 170 -14.29 -3.86 16.40
C ILE A 170 -13.28 -4.28 17.48
N ALA A 171 -13.51 -5.40 18.15
CA ALA A 171 -12.52 -5.93 19.08
C ALA A 171 -11.32 -6.50 18.31
N PRO A 172 -10.09 -6.44 18.86
CA PRO A 172 -8.91 -7.01 18.19
C PRO A 172 -9.09 -8.48 17.78
N ALA A 173 -9.80 -9.28 18.58
CA ALA A 173 -10.07 -10.69 18.27
C ALA A 173 -10.98 -10.90 17.04
N ASP A 174 -11.81 -9.91 16.70
CA ASP A 174 -12.76 -9.97 15.60
C ASP A 174 -12.22 -9.26 14.34
N ALA A 175 -11.08 -8.58 14.44
CA ALA A 175 -10.56 -7.69 13.40
C ALA A 175 -10.32 -8.42 12.06
N GLU A 176 -9.84 -9.66 12.10
CA GLU A 176 -9.57 -10.46 10.91
C GLU A 176 -10.83 -10.70 10.06
N GLU A 177 -12.00 -10.84 10.67
CA GLU A 177 -13.27 -11.00 9.95
C GLU A 177 -13.63 -9.80 9.09
N HIS A 178 -13.09 -8.63 9.43
CA HIS A 178 -13.31 -7.37 8.69
C HIS A 178 -12.34 -7.17 7.53
N VAL A 179 -11.30 -7.98 7.42
CA VAL A 179 -10.31 -7.93 6.33
C VAL A 179 -10.83 -8.68 5.10
N PHE A 180 -10.85 -8.00 3.94
CA PHE A 180 -11.05 -8.65 2.65
C PHE A 180 -9.77 -9.28 2.14
N GLY A 181 -8.67 -8.54 2.21
CA GLY A 181 -7.38 -8.99 1.69
C GLY A 181 -6.29 -7.93 1.78
N TYR A 182 -5.19 -8.22 1.10
CA TYR A 182 -3.92 -7.49 1.20
C TYR A 182 -3.37 -7.15 -0.17
N LEU A 183 -2.60 -6.05 -0.25
CA LEU A 183 -1.87 -5.65 -1.44
C LEU A 183 -0.57 -4.92 -1.08
N VAL A 184 0.34 -4.80 -2.06
CA VAL A 184 1.54 -3.98 -1.94
C VAL A 184 1.17 -2.52 -2.16
N TYR A 185 1.69 -1.64 -1.33
CA TYR A 185 1.51 -0.20 -1.45
C TYR A 185 2.86 0.50 -1.46
N ASN A 186 3.02 1.44 -2.39
CA ASN A 186 4.11 2.39 -2.43
C ASN A 186 3.59 3.78 -2.06
N ASP A 187 3.94 4.26 -0.87
CA ASP A 187 3.60 5.60 -0.39
C ASP A 187 4.69 6.60 -0.82
N VAL A 188 4.66 6.96 -2.11
CA VAL A 188 5.68 7.83 -2.71
C VAL A 188 5.70 9.19 -2.03
N SER A 189 6.90 9.69 -1.73
CA SER A 189 7.11 10.85 -0.85
C SER A 189 8.01 11.90 -1.48
N ALA A 190 7.56 13.16 -1.50
CA ALA A 190 8.41 14.32 -1.75
C ALA A 190 8.97 14.84 -0.41
N ARG A 191 10.19 14.42 -0.06
CA ARG A 191 10.73 14.57 1.31
C ARG A 191 10.98 16.00 1.75
N GLU A 192 11.41 16.89 0.83
CA GLU A 192 11.57 18.31 1.19
C GLU A 192 10.28 18.90 1.73
N GLN A 193 9.19 18.68 0.99
CA GLN A 193 7.87 19.18 1.37
C GLN A 193 7.43 18.56 2.72
N LEU A 194 7.66 17.26 2.90
CA LEU A 194 7.35 16.57 4.16
C LEU A 194 8.17 17.10 5.36
N PHE A 195 9.44 17.48 5.16
CA PHE A 195 10.26 18.01 6.26
C PHE A 195 9.68 19.32 6.81
N ASP A 196 9.13 20.16 5.96
CA ASP A 196 8.47 21.40 6.36
C ASP A 196 7.11 21.12 7.02
N GLU A 197 6.30 20.23 6.47
CA GLU A 197 4.97 19.87 6.97
C GLU A 197 5.01 19.22 8.35
N VAL A 198 5.85 18.20 8.51
CA VAL A 198 5.97 17.44 9.77
C VAL A 198 6.81 18.17 10.81
N GLY A 199 7.77 18.97 10.37
CA GLY A 199 8.70 19.72 11.23
C GLY A 199 8.14 21.08 11.67
N PRO A 200 8.54 22.19 11.02
CA PRO A 200 8.21 23.54 11.51
C PRO A 200 6.72 23.84 11.53
N MET A 201 5.96 23.31 10.58
CA MET A 201 4.52 23.56 10.47
C MET A 201 3.68 22.67 11.38
N SER A 202 4.23 21.50 11.79
CA SER A 202 3.53 20.51 12.64
C SER A 202 2.15 20.12 12.10
N ALA A 203 1.98 20.13 10.76
CA ALA A 203 0.71 19.87 10.10
C ALA A 203 0.48 18.37 9.83
N GLY A 204 1.54 17.58 9.90
CA GLY A 204 1.54 16.18 9.43
C GLY A 204 1.65 16.09 7.91
N PRO A 205 1.77 14.86 7.37
CA PRO A 205 1.86 14.64 5.92
C PRO A 205 0.67 15.24 5.16
N ALA A 206 0.95 16.01 4.14
CA ALA A 206 -0.03 16.63 3.25
C ALA A 206 0.51 16.69 1.81
N LYS A 207 0.92 17.86 1.32
CA LYS A 207 1.36 18.03 -0.08
C LYS A 207 2.57 17.19 -0.45
N GLY A 208 3.42 16.83 0.51
CA GLY A 208 4.54 15.90 0.32
C GLY A 208 4.13 14.46 0.01
N LYS A 209 2.83 14.12 0.17
CA LYS A 209 2.20 12.83 -0.15
C LYS A 209 1.08 12.97 -1.19
N ASP A 210 0.62 14.20 -1.47
CA ASP A 210 -0.53 14.49 -2.34
C ASP A 210 -0.07 15.07 -3.68
N PHE A 211 0.41 14.22 -4.59
CA PHE A 211 0.73 14.55 -5.98
C PHE A 211 0.34 13.38 -6.90
N ASP A 212 0.32 13.61 -8.19
CA ASP A 212 -0.12 12.61 -9.16
C ASP A 212 0.71 11.34 -9.06
N ASN A 213 0.04 10.18 -9.03
CA ASN A 213 0.62 8.85 -8.88
C ASN A 213 1.47 8.66 -7.60
N SER A 214 1.20 9.41 -6.53
CA SER A 214 1.93 9.24 -5.26
C SER A 214 1.48 8.02 -4.46
N ASN A 215 0.30 7.47 -4.74
CA ASN A 215 -0.24 6.29 -4.06
C ASN A 215 -0.35 5.12 -5.05
N ILE A 216 0.67 4.25 -5.11
CA ILE A 216 0.70 3.15 -6.08
C ILE A 216 0.37 1.84 -5.38
N ILE A 217 -0.63 1.12 -5.88
CA ILE A 217 -1.09 -0.14 -5.30
C ILE A 217 -1.13 -1.27 -6.33
N GLY A 218 -0.81 -2.49 -5.89
CA GLY A 218 -0.86 -3.65 -6.76
C GLY A 218 -0.02 -4.83 -6.26
N PRO A 219 0.35 -5.76 -7.15
CA PRO A 219 -0.15 -5.89 -8.53
C PRO A 219 -1.60 -6.36 -8.58
N TRP A 220 -2.07 -6.97 -7.48
CA TRP A 220 -3.40 -7.49 -7.26
C TRP A 220 -3.81 -7.37 -5.80
N LEU A 221 -5.09 -7.55 -5.52
CA LEU A 221 -5.65 -7.70 -4.18
C LEU A 221 -5.77 -9.19 -3.86
N VAL A 222 -4.97 -9.67 -2.90
CA VAL A 222 -4.97 -11.07 -2.45
C VAL A 222 -5.97 -11.24 -1.31
N THR A 223 -6.92 -12.16 -1.42
CA THR A 223 -7.87 -12.42 -0.34
C THR A 223 -7.20 -12.98 0.91
N ARG A 224 -7.77 -12.70 2.08
CA ARG A 224 -7.17 -13.04 3.39
C ARG A 224 -6.89 -14.54 3.58
N ASP A 225 -7.73 -15.40 3.00
CA ASP A 225 -7.59 -16.85 3.07
C ASP A 225 -6.33 -17.38 2.37
N GLU A 226 -5.73 -16.62 1.45
CA GLU A 226 -4.44 -16.94 0.83
C GLU A 226 -3.22 -16.39 1.58
N VAL A 227 -3.44 -15.63 2.67
CA VAL A 227 -2.38 -15.01 3.48
C VAL A 227 -2.58 -15.40 4.94
N PRO A 228 -2.17 -16.63 5.33
CA PRO A 228 -2.50 -17.17 6.65
C PRO A 228 -1.81 -16.44 7.81
N ASP A 229 -0.67 -15.79 7.56
CA ASP A 229 0.05 -15.01 8.58
C ASP A 229 0.55 -13.68 8.00
N PRO A 230 -0.32 -12.64 7.95
CA PRO A 230 0.06 -11.34 7.44
C PRO A 230 1.06 -10.59 8.34
N MET A 231 1.29 -11.10 9.56
CA MET A 231 2.25 -10.53 10.51
C MET A 231 3.67 -11.08 10.36
N ASN A 232 3.93 -11.98 9.37
CA ASN A 232 5.24 -12.60 9.16
C ASN A 232 5.60 -12.72 7.68
N LEU A 233 5.33 -11.69 6.89
CA LEU A 233 5.67 -11.63 5.47
C LEU A 233 7.05 -10.97 5.29
N LYS A 234 7.90 -11.55 4.43
CA LYS A 234 9.15 -10.92 4.02
C LYS A 234 8.87 -9.88 2.93
N ALA A 235 9.65 -8.81 2.94
CA ALA A 235 9.53 -7.72 2.00
C ALA A 235 10.91 -7.31 1.47
N ARG A 236 10.95 -6.85 0.21
CA ARG A 236 12.18 -6.44 -0.46
C ARG A 236 11.95 -5.26 -1.38
N VAL A 237 12.92 -4.37 -1.43
CA VAL A 237 13.00 -3.28 -2.40
C VAL A 237 14.24 -3.44 -3.28
N ARG A 238 14.05 -3.22 -4.58
CA ARG A 238 15.14 -3.07 -5.55
C ARG A 238 15.00 -1.72 -6.26
N VAL A 239 16.15 -1.09 -6.52
CA VAL A 239 16.22 0.08 -7.39
C VAL A 239 17.23 -0.24 -8.47
N ASN A 240 16.84 -0.13 -9.74
CA ASN A 240 17.67 -0.51 -10.90
C ASN A 240 18.24 -1.94 -10.80
N GLY A 241 17.43 -2.87 -10.28
CA GLY A 241 17.81 -4.27 -10.08
C GLY A 241 18.63 -4.56 -8.80
N GLU A 242 19.24 -3.54 -8.18
CA GLU A 242 20.00 -3.70 -6.93
C GLU A 242 19.09 -3.76 -5.71
N VAL A 243 19.33 -4.71 -4.79
CA VAL A 243 18.63 -4.76 -3.50
C VAL A 243 18.99 -3.53 -2.67
N ARG A 244 18.01 -2.73 -2.33
CA ARG A 244 18.14 -1.54 -1.47
C ARG A 244 17.76 -1.83 -0.02
N GLY A 245 16.87 -2.78 0.21
CA GLY A 245 16.43 -3.15 1.54
C GLY A 245 15.63 -4.42 1.58
N GLU A 246 15.67 -5.07 2.73
CA GLU A 246 14.87 -6.24 3.08
C GLU A 246 14.28 -6.04 4.47
N SER A 247 13.03 -6.47 4.66
CA SER A 247 12.27 -6.27 5.89
C SER A 247 11.27 -7.41 6.13
N SER A 248 10.47 -7.25 7.17
CA SER A 248 9.36 -8.15 7.45
C SER A 248 8.24 -7.41 8.17
N THR A 249 6.99 -7.83 7.92
CA THR A 249 5.82 -7.34 8.68
C THR A 249 5.89 -7.73 10.16
N SER A 250 6.69 -8.73 10.53
CA SER A 250 6.93 -9.10 11.94
C SER A 250 7.60 -8.03 12.79
N MET A 251 8.11 -6.97 12.16
CA MET A 251 8.72 -5.81 12.83
C MET A 251 7.71 -4.74 13.26
N MET A 252 6.41 -4.95 13.00
CA MET A 252 5.33 -4.05 13.45
C MET A 252 5.31 -3.94 14.98
N SER A 253 5.15 -2.72 15.49
CA SER A 253 4.95 -2.44 16.92
C SER A 253 3.48 -2.48 17.32
N HIS A 254 2.57 -2.38 16.34
CA HIS A 254 1.13 -2.56 16.47
C HIS A 254 0.67 -3.53 15.40
N SER A 255 -0.10 -4.53 15.79
CA SER A 255 -0.65 -5.53 14.86
C SER A 255 -1.74 -4.94 13.96
N ILE A 256 -2.04 -5.63 12.85
CA ILE A 256 -3.17 -5.28 11.97
C ILE A 256 -4.48 -5.28 12.77
N ALA A 257 -4.66 -6.21 13.70
CA ALA A 257 -5.83 -6.27 14.55
C ALA A 257 -5.97 -5.03 15.46
N GLU A 258 -4.86 -4.56 16.05
CA GLU A 258 -4.84 -3.37 16.89
C GLU A 258 -5.13 -2.09 16.09
N ILE A 259 -4.59 -1.94 14.87
CA ILE A 259 -4.87 -0.76 14.03
C ILE A 259 -6.33 -0.74 13.55
N ILE A 260 -6.94 -1.88 13.23
CA ILE A 260 -8.36 -1.97 12.88
C ILE A 260 -9.23 -1.62 14.10
N ALA A 261 -8.95 -2.19 15.25
CA ALA A 261 -9.67 -1.91 16.50
C ALA A 261 -9.58 -0.41 16.86
N TYR A 262 -8.38 0.16 16.81
CA TYR A 262 -8.16 1.59 17.08
C TYR A 262 -8.94 2.46 16.10
N THR A 263 -8.86 2.18 14.80
CA THR A 263 -9.53 2.98 13.76
C THR A 263 -11.05 2.94 13.92
N SER A 264 -11.61 1.76 14.26
CA SER A 264 -13.05 1.59 14.42
C SER A 264 -13.62 2.15 15.72
N THR A 265 -12.77 2.60 16.64
CA THR A 265 -13.21 3.25 17.89
C THR A 265 -13.79 4.62 17.58
N GLY A 266 -15.11 4.77 17.81
CA GLY A 266 -15.82 6.03 17.53
C GLY A 266 -16.17 6.27 16.06
N GLU A 267 -15.61 5.49 15.12
CA GLU A 267 -15.79 5.60 13.67
C GLU A 267 -16.27 4.25 13.09
N THR A 268 -17.07 4.29 12.04
CA THR A 268 -17.49 3.08 11.31
C THR A 268 -16.53 2.87 10.14
N LEU A 269 -15.97 1.68 10.02
CA LEU A 269 -15.23 1.23 8.84
C LEU A 269 -16.19 0.65 7.80
N TYR A 270 -15.90 0.88 6.53
CA TYR A 270 -16.70 0.41 5.40
C TYR A 270 -15.89 -0.46 4.46
N PRO A 271 -16.51 -1.40 3.74
CA PRO A 271 -15.85 -2.15 2.68
C PRO A 271 -15.19 -1.23 1.65
N GLY A 272 -14.00 -1.59 1.20
CA GLY A 272 -13.21 -0.79 0.27
C GLY A 272 -12.32 0.28 0.91
N GLU A 273 -12.37 0.50 2.23
CA GLU A 273 -11.38 1.33 2.91
C GLU A 273 -10.02 0.63 2.93
N MET A 274 -8.96 1.40 2.68
CA MET A 274 -7.58 0.94 2.72
C MET A 274 -6.87 1.44 3.97
N ILE A 275 -6.26 0.51 4.69
CA ILE A 275 -5.42 0.76 5.86
C ILE A 275 -4.02 0.26 5.52
N ALA A 276 -3.09 1.16 5.28
CA ALA A 276 -1.69 0.87 5.07
C ALA A 276 -0.93 0.87 6.41
N THR A 277 0.09 0.02 6.54
CA THR A 277 0.76 -0.24 7.83
C THR A 277 1.92 0.71 8.11
N GLY A 278 2.30 1.54 7.13
CA GLY A 278 3.48 2.38 7.20
C GLY A 278 4.72 1.74 6.57
N ALA A 279 5.70 2.57 6.28
CA ALA A 279 6.94 2.14 5.64
C ALA A 279 7.67 1.10 6.49
N MET A 280 7.97 -0.05 5.88
CA MET A 280 8.76 -1.10 6.52
C MET A 280 10.21 -0.65 6.72
N PRO A 281 10.85 -0.97 7.86
CA PRO A 281 12.25 -0.64 8.09
C PRO A 281 13.15 -1.15 6.96
N TYR A 282 14.16 -0.36 6.58
CA TYR A 282 15.09 -0.60 5.47
C TYR A 282 14.47 -0.51 4.06
N CYS A 283 13.17 -0.30 3.94
CA CYS A 283 12.44 -0.31 2.67
C CYS A 283 11.98 1.08 2.22
N CYS A 284 12.74 2.11 2.55
CA CYS A 284 12.59 3.48 2.04
C CYS A 284 13.95 4.20 1.93
N GLY A 285 14.07 5.16 1.04
CA GLY A 285 15.34 5.85 0.77
C GLY A 285 15.77 6.83 1.86
N ILE A 286 14.82 7.40 2.62
CA ILE A 286 15.12 8.39 3.69
C ILE A 286 16.02 7.80 4.78
N GLU A 287 15.88 6.52 5.11
CA GLU A 287 16.67 5.90 6.18
C GLU A 287 18.17 5.89 5.90
N ASP A 288 18.56 5.74 4.62
CA ASP A 288 19.94 5.74 4.15
C ASP A 288 20.31 6.99 3.35
N TRP A 289 19.38 7.98 3.27
CA TRP A 289 19.51 9.23 2.53
C TRP A 289 19.79 9.02 1.04
N LYS A 290 19.14 8.03 0.43
CA LYS A 290 19.28 7.65 -0.99
C LYS A 290 17.93 7.80 -1.68
N PHE A 291 17.78 8.89 -2.41
CA PHE A 291 16.54 9.24 -3.11
C PHE A 291 16.57 8.80 -4.56
N LEU A 292 15.41 8.80 -5.19
CA LEU A 292 15.22 8.40 -6.58
C LEU A 292 15.60 9.50 -7.55
N ASN A 293 16.14 9.12 -8.70
CA ASN A 293 16.39 9.99 -9.85
C ASN A 293 15.40 9.67 -10.97
N ASP A 294 15.25 10.60 -11.91
CA ASP A 294 14.47 10.35 -13.12
C ASP A 294 15.10 9.19 -13.91
N GLY A 295 14.26 8.29 -14.37
CA GLY A 295 14.65 7.07 -15.04
C GLY A 295 14.89 5.87 -14.14
N ASP A 296 14.98 6.03 -12.81
CA ASP A 296 15.11 4.92 -11.88
C ASP A 296 13.89 3.99 -11.94
N GLU A 297 14.15 2.69 -11.86
CA GLU A 297 13.14 1.64 -11.74
C GLU A 297 13.08 1.16 -10.29
N VAL A 298 11.91 1.23 -9.67
CA VAL A 298 11.66 0.79 -8.30
C VAL A 298 10.80 -0.45 -8.31
N ARG A 299 11.32 -1.57 -7.77
CA ARG A 299 10.57 -2.80 -7.58
C ARG A 299 10.32 -3.02 -6.09
N LEU A 300 9.05 -3.18 -5.76
CA LEU A 300 8.56 -3.47 -4.41
C LEU A 300 7.95 -4.86 -4.39
N GLU A 301 8.33 -5.68 -3.40
CA GLU A 301 7.93 -7.08 -3.29
C GLU A 301 7.56 -7.42 -1.85
N ILE A 302 6.43 -8.13 -1.67
CA ILE A 302 6.03 -8.75 -0.41
C ILE A 302 5.68 -10.20 -0.69
N ASP A 303 6.35 -11.13 0.00
CA ASP A 303 6.14 -12.58 -0.15
C ASP A 303 4.67 -12.94 0.09
N GLY A 304 4.11 -13.80 -0.77
CA GLY A 304 2.70 -14.20 -0.70
C GLY A 304 1.70 -13.18 -1.24
N ILE A 305 2.09 -11.90 -1.36
CA ILE A 305 1.24 -10.85 -1.92
C ILE A 305 1.57 -10.63 -3.40
N GLY A 306 2.81 -10.25 -3.72
CA GLY A 306 3.24 -10.01 -5.08
C GLY A 306 4.33 -8.97 -5.19
N GLN A 307 4.58 -8.54 -6.42
CA GLN A 307 5.57 -7.50 -6.73
C GLN A 307 5.02 -6.51 -7.76
N MET A 308 5.44 -5.27 -7.67
CA MET A 308 5.20 -4.25 -8.68
C MET A 308 6.47 -3.49 -9.00
N THR A 309 6.54 -2.95 -10.22
CA THR A 309 7.72 -2.23 -10.71
C THR A 309 7.25 -0.95 -11.39
N ASN A 310 7.73 0.18 -10.90
CA ASN A 310 7.35 1.51 -11.40
C ASN A 310 8.60 2.29 -11.78
N ARG A 311 8.52 3.10 -12.82
CA ARG A 311 9.61 3.95 -13.28
C ARG A 311 9.38 5.40 -12.87
N VAL A 312 10.45 6.10 -12.48
CA VAL A 312 10.40 7.54 -12.18
C VAL A 312 10.49 8.34 -13.46
N VAL A 313 9.55 9.25 -13.65
CA VAL A 313 9.52 10.19 -14.78
C VAL A 313 9.41 11.63 -14.26
N PRO A 314 9.96 12.61 -14.99
CA PRO A 314 9.74 14.03 -14.67
C PRO A 314 8.25 14.36 -14.84
N GLY A 315 7.70 15.21 -13.94
CA GLY A 315 6.35 15.75 -14.03
C GLY A 315 6.28 17.10 -14.72
#